data_05b0e724c9517118a70f7b872b5c11e8
#
_entry.id   05b0e724c9517118a70f7b872b5c11e8
#
_cell.length_a   1.000
_cell.length_b   1.000
_cell.length_c   1.000
_cell.angle_alpha   90.00
_cell.angle_beta   90.00
_cell.angle_gamma   90.00
#
_symmetry.space_group_name_H-M   'P 1'
#
loop_
_entity.id
_entity.type
_entity.pdbx_description
1 polymer ?
#
loop_
_entity_poly.entity_id
_entity_poly.type
_entity_poly.pdbx_seq_one_letter_code
_entity_poly.pdbx_strand_id
1 'polypeptide(L)'
;YEGTYKGHDLAANTQPTILDKNLKMPSTWKSSLALDLKLPGDVNLNIEGIYNKDFNSVTVTKLGMVEKEGGIRLPGEPEARTYWESGNIRNKDGETVNPYLINNTDDVDGYYASVSAQVSKTWGFGLSLTAAYTYSSAKNVIDGIGDQVTSAFSTNTFNKNGSNVPELGYASYVSPHRILLNVGYRLAHKSGASNFGLYYEAFRQGYIGSYSYSRYSYTMYVQSGKYQNPVTNDRGAVNLIYIPTREELDGMPFTSDENREEYWKFIRNDDYLSKHT
;
A
#
# COMPACT_ATOMS: atom_id res chain seq x y z
N TYR A 1 -8.29 -25.80 -10.42
CA TYR A 1 -9.45 -25.41 -11.22
C TYR A 1 -9.43 -26.20 -12.53
N GLU A 2 -10.18 -27.29 -12.60
CA GLU A 2 -10.47 -27.98 -13.85
C GLU A 2 -11.71 -27.36 -14.46
N GLY A 3 -11.56 -26.23 -15.12
CA GLY A 3 -12.64 -25.56 -15.85
C GLY A 3 -12.44 -25.71 -17.34
N THR A 4 -13.21 -26.57 -17.96
CA THR A 4 -13.31 -26.62 -19.41
C THR A 4 -14.18 -25.43 -19.86
N TYR A 5 -13.56 -24.39 -20.42
CA TYR A 5 -14.28 -23.30 -21.04
C TYR A 5 -14.92 -23.80 -22.34
N LYS A 6 -16.23 -24.05 -22.28
CA LYS A 6 -16.99 -24.44 -23.48
C LYS A 6 -17.39 -23.17 -24.23
N GLY A 7 -16.69 -22.83 -25.29
CA GLY A 7 -17.23 -21.83 -26.20
C GLY A 7 -16.26 -21.06 -27.09
N HIS A 8 -15.07 -20.76 -26.65
CA HIS A 8 -14.08 -20.08 -27.50
C HIS A 8 -12.69 -20.67 -27.26
N ASP A 9 -12.02 -20.87 -28.36
CA ASP A 9 -10.65 -21.32 -28.38
C ASP A 9 -9.75 -20.18 -27.97
N LEU A 10 -9.08 -20.31 -26.87
CA LEU A 10 -8.09 -19.33 -26.43
C LEU A 10 -6.80 -19.52 -27.21
N ALA A 11 -6.34 -18.49 -27.87
CA ALA A 11 -5.04 -18.52 -28.53
C ALA A 11 -3.89 -18.66 -27.49
N ALA A 12 -2.76 -19.19 -27.93
CA ALA A 12 -1.55 -19.28 -27.13
C ALA A 12 -1.19 -17.95 -26.47
N ASN A 13 -0.71 -18.00 -25.22
CA ASN A 13 -0.27 -16.83 -24.44
C ASN A 13 -1.34 -15.76 -24.16
N THR A 14 -2.62 -16.06 -24.38
CA THR A 14 -3.68 -15.14 -23.99
C THR A 14 -3.80 -15.05 -22.46
N GLN A 15 -4.30 -13.92 -21.99
CA GLN A 15 -4.50 -13.61 -20.58
C GLN A 15 -5.98 -13.31 -20.29
N PRO A 16 -6.86 -14.32 -20.42
CA PRO A 16 -8.27 -14.11 -20.16
C PRO A 16 -8.50 -13.76 -18.70
N THR A 17 -9.47 -12.89 -18.46
CA THR A 17 -9.92 -12.53 -17.13
C THR A 17 -11.18 -13.29 -16.80
N ILE A 18 -11.19 -13.95 -15.65
CA ILE A 18 -12.28 -14.78 -15.16
C ILE A 18 -12.78 -14.18 -13.84
N LEU A 19 -14.07 -14.13 -13.65
CA LEU A 19 -14.68 -13.80 -12.37
C LEU A 19 -14.95 -15.09 -11.59
N ASP A 20 -14.63 -15.07 -10.29
CA ASP A 20 -15.03 -16.18 -9.41
C ASP A 20 -16.56 -16.25 -9.37
N LYS A 21 -17.10 -17.46 -9.51
CA LYS A 21 -18.54 -17.69 -9.45
C LYS A 21 -19.18 -17.32 -8.10
N ASN A 22 -18.39 -17.29 -7.05
CA ASN A 22 -18.80 -16.93 -5.70
C ASN A 22 -18.38 -15.50 -5.33
N LEU A 23 -17.92 -14.71 -6.29
CA LEU A 23 -17.49 -13.34 -6.06
C LEU A 23 -18.60 -12.54 -5.37
N LYS A 24 -18.31 -12.03 -4.20
CA LYS A 24 -19.17 -11.11 -3.46
C LYS A 24 -18.75 -9.68 -3.75
N MET A 25 -19.72 -8.80 -3.91
CA MET A 25 -19.44 -7.38 -4.10
C MET A 25 -18.75 -6.81 -2.85
N PRO A 26 -17.67 -6.03 -3.04
CA PRO A 26 -17.03 -5.36 -1.92
C PRO A 26 -17.99 -4.37 -1.26
N SER A 27 -17.92 -4.29 0.03
CA SER A 27 -18.71 -3.35 0.84
C SER A 27 -17.84 -2.76 1.93
N THR A 28 -18.25 -1.58 2.44
CA THR A 28 -17.49 -0.88 3.50
C THR A 28 -18.47 -0.43 4.57
N TRP A 29 -18.22 -0.85 5.81
CA TRP A 29 -18.86 -0.24 6.97
C TRP A 29 -18.12 1.04 7.35
N LYS A 30 -18.88 2.13 7.51
CA LYS A 30 -18.34 3.44 7.84
C LYS A 30 -18.93 3.93 9.14
N SER A 31 -18.07 4.46 10.02
CA SER A 31 -18.49 5.09 11.27
C SER A 31 -17.68 6.33 11.52
N SER A 32 -18.33 7.32 12.16
CA SER A 32 -17.67 8.53 12.64
C SER A 32 -18.27 8.94 13.97
N LEU A 33 -17.44 9.58 14.78
CA LEU A 33 -17.84 10.22 16.02
C LEU A 33 -17.13 11.57 16.09
N ALA A 34 -17.92 12.63 16.32
CA ALA A 34 -17.40 13.97 16.46
C ALA A 34 -17.84 14.59 17.79
N LEU A 35 -16.96 15.41 18.36
CA LEU A 35 -17.18 16.18 19.57
C LEU A 35 -16.84 17.63 19.32
N ASP A 36 -17.83 18.50 19.45
CA ASP A 36 -17.70 19.95 19.36
C ASP A 36 -17.76 20.57 20.75
N LEU A 37 -16.72 21.28 21.14
CA LEU A 37 -16.60 21.93 22.43
C LEU A 37 -16.36 23.43 22.26
N LYS A 38 -17.08 24.22 23.02
CA LYS A 38 -16.78 25.62 23.20
C LYS A 38 -16.00 25.84 24.49
N LEU A 39 -14.72 26.17 24.36
CA LEU A 39 -13.81 26.37 25.46
C LEU A 39 -13.85 27.83 25.97
N PRO A 40 -13.35 28.11 27.18
CA PRO A 40 -13.21 29.46 27.66
C PRO A 40 -12.46 30.39 26.69
N GLY A 41 -12.89 31.63 26.60
CA GLY A 41 -12.28 32.61 25.70
C GLY A 41 -12.73 32.49 24.25
N ASP A 42 -13.93 31.94 23.99
CA ASP A 42 -14.53 31.76 22.66
C ASP A 42 -13.68 30.95 21.70
N VAL A 43 -12.96 29.94 22.21
CA VAL A 43 -12.23 28.95 21.42
C VAL A 43 -13.15 27.79 21.12
N ASN A 44 -13.28 27.42 19.84
CA ASN A 44 -13.98 26.23 19.44
C ASN A 44 -12.97 25.11 19.22
N LEU A 45 -13.24 23.93 19.79
CA LEU A 45 -12.48 22.71 19.60
C LEU A 45 -13.40 21.67 18.98
N ASN A 46 -13.01 21.13 17.82
CA ASN A 46 -13.65 19.98 17.21
C ASN A 46 -12.67 18.80 17.23
N ILE A 47 -13.15 17.64 17.65
CA ILE A 47 -12.39 16.38 17.60
C ILE A 47 -13.26 15.38 16.84
N GLU A 48 -12.72 14.76 15.81
CA GLU A 48 -13.43 13.76 15.02
C GLU A 48 -12.60 12.48 14.88
N GLY A 49 -13.24 11.35 15.07
CA GLY A 49 -12.71 10.03 14.78
C GLY A 49 -13.52 9.37 13.66
N ILE A 50 -12.84 8.80 12.67
CA ILE A 50 -13.45 8.05 11.57
C ILE A 50 -12.84 6.65 11.56
N TYR A 51 -13.69 5.64 11.40
CA TYR A 51 -13.25 4.27 11.16
C TYR A 51 -14.10 3.62 10.08
N ASN A 52 -13.43 3.12 9.05
CA ASN A 52 -14.03 2.34 7.97
C ASN A 52 -13.43 0.95 7.97
N LYS A 53 -14.27 -0.06 7.81
CA LYS A 53 -13.86 -1.46 7.64
C LYS A 53 -14.40 -1.99 6.32
N ASP A 54 -13.51 -2.52 5.52
CA ASP A 54 -13.90 -3.18 4.27
C ASP A 54 -14.32 -4.62 4.53
N PHE A 55 -15.17 -5.14 3.66
CA PHE A 55 -15.63 -6.53 3.64
C PHE A 55 -15.64 -7.02 2.21
N ASN A 56 -15.33 -8.29 2.04
CA ASN A 56 -15.24 -8.94 0.74
C ASN A 56 -14.28 -8.19 -0.19
N SER A 57 -13.13 -7.78 0.32
CA SER A 57 -12.10 -7.13 -0.49
C SER A 57 -11.80 -7.97 -1.73
N VAL A 58 -11.63 -7.31 -2.86
CA VAL A 58 -11.38 -7.97 -4.14
C VAL A 58 -9.90 -7.93 -4.45
N THR A 59 -9.40 -9.02 -4.96
CA THR A 59 -8.02 -9.14 -5.47
C THR A 59 -8.00 -9.77 -6.84
N VAL A 60 -6.84 -9.68 -7.48
CA VAL A 60 -6.55 -10.36 -8.74
C VAL A 60 -5.47 -11.39 -8.46
N THR A 61 -5.74 -12.63 -8.79
CA THR A 61 -4.77 -13.72 -8.73
C THR A 61 -4.51 -14.29 -10.10
N LYS A 62 -3.32 -14.84 -10.31
CA LYS A 62 -2.97 -15.50 -11.55
C LYS A 62 -3.22 -16.99 -11.39
N LEU A 63 -4.14 -17.51 -12.20
CA LEU A 63 -4.44 -18.93 -12.23
C LEU A 63 -3.30 -19.72 -12.89
N GLY A 64 -3.22 -21.00 -12.53
CA GLY A 64 -2.19 -21.88 -13.08
C GLY A 64 -0.80 -21.69 -12.49
N MET A 65 -0.67 -20.91 -11.45
CA MET A 65 0.52 -20.89 -10.61
C MET A 65 0.35 -21.94 -9.52
N VAL A 66 1.37 -22.73 -9.29
CA VAL A 66 1.40 -23.78 -8.26
C VAL A 66 2.41 -23.37 -7.21
N GLU A 67 1.97 -23.31 -5.97
CA GLU A 67 2.87 -23.04 -4.85
C GLU A 67 3.80 -24.21 -4.65
N LYS A 68 5.11 -23.94 -4.61
CA LYS A 68 6.12 -24.93 -4.33
C LYS A 68 6.22 -25.17 -2.83
N GLU A 69 6.13 -26.43 -2.43
CA GLU A 69 6.30 -26.82 -1.04
C GLU A 69 7.66 -26.33 -0.49
N GLY A 70 7.63 -25.73 0.70
CA GLY A 70 8.80 -25.15 1.35
C GLY A 70 9.25 -23.80 0.81
N GLY A 71 8.62 -23.29 -0.27
CA GLY A 71 8.92 -21.98 -0.81
C GLY A 71 10.37 -21.78 -1.25
N ILE A 72 10.86 -20.56 -1.13
CA ILE A 72 12.26 -20.17 -1.36
C ILE A 72 12.77 -19.36 -0.17
N ARG A 73 13.98 -19.66 0.28
CA ARG A 73 14.68 -18.86 1.29
C ARG A 73 15.94 -18.28 0.68
N LEU A 74 16.02 -16.95 0.66
CA LEU A 74 17.26 -16.29 0.28
C LEU A 74 18.26 -16.34 1.45
N PRO A 75 19.57 -16.35 1.15
CA PRO A 75 20.59 -16.34 2.20
C PRO A 75 20.37 -15.19 3.19
N GLY A 76 20.41 -15.48 4.48
CA GLY A 76 20.20 -14.52 5.57
C GLY A 76 18.74 -14.24 5.93
N GLU A 77 17.78 -14.67 5.13
CA GLU A 77 16.36 -14.52 5.50
C GLU A 77 15.94 -15.51 6.59
N PRO A 78 15.21 -15.06 7.63
CA PRO A 78 14.77 -15.95 8.70
C PRO A 78 13.66 -16.91 8.26
N GLU A 79 12.81 -16.47 7.31
CA GLU A 79 11.64 -17.22 6.85
C GLU A 79 11.68 -17.44 5.34
N ALA A 80 11.11 -18.55 4.88
CA ALA A 80 10.91 -18.78 3.46
C ALA A 80 9.82 -17.84 2.91
N ARG A 81 9.97 -17.49 1.65
CA ARG A 81 8.93 -16.82 0.84
C ARG A 81 8.17 -17.86 0.04
N THR A 82 6.92 -17.56 -0.27
CA THR A 82 6.19 -18.36 -1.25
C THR A 82 6.90 -18.31 -2.60
N TYR A 83 7.07 -19.48 -3.20
CA TYR A 83 7.63 -19.62 -4.55
C TYR A 83 6.62 -20.27 -5.47
N TRP A 84 6.47 -19.72 -6.65
CA TRP A 84 5.47 -20.16 -7.60
C TRP A 84 6.11 -20.85 -8.80
N GLU A 85 5.61 -22.02 -9.13
CA GLU A 85 5.95 -22.69 -10.37
C GLU A 85 4.85 -22.46 -11.40
N SER A 86 5.23 -22.32 -12.68
CA SER A 86 4.25 -22.16 -13.75
C SER A 86 3.41 -23.43 -13.84
N GLY A 87 2.12 -23.26 -13.62
CA GLY A 87 1.16 -24.34 -13.80
C GLY A 87 0.85 -24.58 -15.28
N ASN A 88 0.02 -25.58 -15.51
CA ASN A 88 -0.25 -26.13 -16.81
C ASN A 88 -1.68 -25.84 -17.29
N ILE A 89 -2.14 -24.59 -17.17
CA ILE A 89 -3.39 -24.26 -17.86
C ILE A 89 -3.09 -24.17 -19.34
N ARG A 90 -3.76 -25.03 -20.10
CA ARG A 90 -3.56 -25.15 -21.55
C ARG A 90 -4.86 -25.01 -22.29
N ASN A 91 -4.78 -24.46 -23.51
CA ASN A 91 -5.87 -24.49 -24.45
C ASN A 91 -6.06 -25.90 -25.07
N LYS A 92 -7.01 -26.06 -25.97
CA LYS A 92 -7.28 -27.34 -26.64
C LYS A 92 -6.10 -27.85 -27.45
N ASP A 93 -5.23 -26.98 -27.95
CA ASP A 93 -4.06 -27.31 -28.77
C ASP A 93 -2.82 -27.61 -27.88
N GLY A 94 -2.99 -27.66 -26.54
CA GLY A 94 -1.93 -27.93 -25.59
C GLY A 94 -0.99 -26.75 -25.31
N GLU A 95 -1.33 -25.56 -25.77
CA GLU A 95 -0.53 -24.35 -25.58
C GLU A 95 -0.87 -23.64 -24.26
N THR A 96 0.14 -23.03 -23.65
CA THR A 96 -0.03 -22.35 -22.35
C THR A 96 -0.92 -21.10 -22.47
N VAL A 97 -1.87 -20.98 -21.56
CA VAL A 97 -2.67 -19.78 -21.30
C VAL A 97 -2.40 -19.26 -19.88
N ASN A 98 -2.53 -17.96 -19.68
CA ASN A 98 -2.20 -17.30 -18.41
C ASN A 98 -3.42 -16.51 -17.88
N PRO A 99 -4.49 -17.18 -17.45
CA PRO A 99 -5.69 -16.51 -16.99
C PRO A 99 -5.50 -15.82 -15.65
N TYR A 100 -6.22 -14.72 -15.47
CA TYR A 100 -6.37 -14.04 -14.20
C TYR A 100 -7.76 -14.31 -13.62
N LEU A 101 -7.82 -14.45 -12.31
CA LEU A 101 -9.05 -14.60 -11.55
C LEU A 101 -9.27 -13.35 -10.71
N ILE A 102 -10.44 -12.76 -10.84
CA ILE A 102 -10.93 -11.75 -9.90
C ILE A 102 -11.74 -12.48 -8.84
N ASN A 103 -11.31 -12.42 -7.60
CA ASN A 103 -11.93 -13.12 -6.46
C ASN A 103 -11.89 -12.25 -5.19
N ASN A 104 -12.56 -12.70 -4.16
CA ASN A 104 -12.41 -12.10 -2.83
C ASN A 104 -11.17 -12.64 -2.12
N THR A 105 -10.75 -11.93 -1.09
CA THR A 105 -9.48 -12.15 -0.38
C THR A 105 -9.60 -13.07 0.85
N ASP A 106 -10.66 -13.84 0.98
CA ASP A 106 -10.86 -14.80 2.08
C ASP A 106 -10.47 -14.22 3.47
N ASP A 107 -11.22 -13.19 3.91
CA ASP A 107 -11.08 -12.52 5.22
C ASP A 107 -9.88 -11.55 5.38
N VAL A 108 -9.10 -11.31 4.33
CA VAL A 108 -8.06 -10.26 4.35
C VAL A 108 -8.66 -8.94 3.88
N ASP A 109 -9.30 -8.22 4.79
CA ASP A 109 -10.03 -6.99 4.49
C ASP A 109 -9.35 -5.73 5.00
N GLY A 110 -9.37 -4.69 4.18
CA GLY A 110 -8.78 -3.40 4.47
C GLY A 110 -9.50 -2.60 5.56
N TYR A 111 -8.87 -1.49 5.94
CA TYR A 111 -9.47 -0.51 6.83
C TYR A 111 -8.90 0.90 6.58
N TYR A 112 -9.67 1.90 7.00
CA TYR A 112 -9.21 3.28 7.16
C TYR A 112 -9.58 3.76 8.56
N ALA A 113 -8.63 4.41 9.23
CA ALA A 113 -8.85 5.05 10.52
C ALA A 113 -8.22 6.45 10.52
N SER A 114 -8.93 7.43 11.08
CA SER A 114 -8.35 8.76 11.30
C SER A 114 -8.88 9.39 12.58
N VAL A 115 -8.04 10.24 13.17
CA VAL A 115 -8.42 11.13 14.25
C VAL A 115 -7.95 12.54 13.90
N SER A 116 -8.85 13.49 13.95
CA SER A 116 -8.55 14.91 13.73
C SER A 116 -8.91 15.74 14.93
N ALA A 117 -8.13 16.79 15.18
CA ALA A 117 -8.43 17.82 16.14
C ALA A 117 -8.26 19.18 15.47
N GLN A 118 -9.28 20.04 15.59
CA GLN A 118 -9.28 21.38 15.04
C GLN A 118 -9.62 22.39 16.15
N VAL A 119 -8.81 23.43 16.23
CA VAL A 119 -9.04 24.57 17.10
C VAL A 119 -9.29 25.80 16.25
N SER A 120 -10.32 26.58 16.57
CA SER A 120 -10.58 27.84 15.91
C SER A 120 -10.99 28.93 16.88
N LYS A 121 -10.57 30.15 16.57
CA LYS A 121 -10.93 31.35 17.32
C LYS A 121 -10.99 32.58 16.41
N THR A 122 -11.96 33.43 16.68
CA THR A 122 -12.06 34.76 16.06
C THR A 122 -12.02 35.80 17.16
N TRP A 123 -11.18 36.81 16.99
CA TRP A 123 -11.08 37.95 17.91
C TRP A 123 -11.84 39.16 17.40
N GLY A 124 -12.40 39.94 18.28
CA GLY A 124 -13.19 41.12 17.94
C GLY A 124 -12.45 42.22 17.16
N PHE A 125 -11.10 42.17 17.16
CA PHE A 125 -10.28 43.13 16.38
C PHE A 125 -10.02 42.65 14.94
N GLY A 126 -10.69 41.59 14.48
CA GLY A 126 -10.66 41.12 13.10
C GLY A 126 -9.73 39.99 12.79
N LEU A 127 -8.94 39.49 13.76
CA LEU A 127 -8.11 38.27 13.58
C LEU A 127 -8.95 37.01 13.69
N SER A 128 -8.72 36.06 12.83
CA SER A 128 -9.23 34.68 12.91
C SER A 128 -8.11 33.68 12.75
N LEU A 129 -8.16 32.58 13.50
CA LEU A 129 -7.21 31.52 13.45
C LEU A 129 -7.94 30.16 13.42
N THR A 130 -7.53 29.29 12.54
CA THR A 130 -7.91 27.88 12.56
C THR A 130 -6.65 27.04 12.43
N ALA A 131 -6.45 26.11 13.33
CA ALA A 131 -5.37 25.14 13.28
C ALA A 131 -5.96 23.73 13.41
N ALA A 132 -5.53 22.81 12.56
CA ALA A 132 -5.97 21.42 12.61
C ALA A 132 -4.80 20.46 12.44
N TYR A 133 -4.91 19.34 13.11
CA TYR A 133 -4.02 18.20 12.95
C TYR A 133 -4.85 16.94 12.72
N THR A 134 -4.44 16.14 11.73
CA THR A 134 -5.04 14.84 11.45
C THR A 134 -3.97 13.77 11.46
N TYR A 135 -4.24 12.70 12.16
CA TYR A 135 -3.51 11.43 12.04
C TYR A 135 -4.42 10.44 11.31
N SER A 136 -3.87 9.71 10.32
CA SER A 136 -4.63 8.70 9.58
C SER A 136 -3.77 7.47 9.30
N SER A 137 -4.43 6.32 9.24
CA SER A 137 -3.85 5.03 8.89
C SER A 137 -4.83 4.25 8.02
N ALA A 138 -4.36 3.66 6.93
CA ALA A 138 -5.15 2.73 6.16
C ALA A 138 -4.27 1.60 5.63
N LYS A 139 -4.88 0.43 5.54
CA LYS A 139 -4.31 -0.73 4.86
C LYS A 139 -5.33 -1.30 3.91
N ASN A 140 -4.87 -1.76 2.77
CA ASN A 140 -5.68 -2.44 1.77
C ASN A 140 -4.90 -3.61 1.16
N VAL A 141 -5.57 -4.40 0.33
CA VAL A 141 -4.97 -5.52 -0.39
C VAL A 141 -4.53 -5.08 -1.78
N ILE A 142 -5.24 -4.11 -2.36
CA ILE A 142 -4.99 -3.57 -3.68
C ILE A 142 -5.28 -2.08 -3.68
N ASP A 143 -4.38 -1.28 -4.21
CA ASP A 143 -4.53 0.18 -4.28
C ASP A 143 -5.41 0.65 -5.45
N GLY A 144 -5.90 -0.28 -6.27
CA GLY A 144 -6.72 0.06 -7.44
C GLY A 144 -5.95 0.79 -8.54
N ILE A 145 -4.64 0.68 -8.56
CA ILE A 145 -3.77 1.31 -9.55
C ILE A 145 -3.77 0.46 -10.82
N GLY A 146 -4.27 1.02 -11.90
CA GLY A 146 -4.25 0.40 -13.22
C GLY A 146 -5.65 0.13 -13.79
N ASP A 147 -5.75 0.30 -15.08
CA ASP A 147 -6.97 0.12 -15.89
C ASP A 147 -7.07 -1.29 -16.51
N GLN A 148 -6.05 -2.11 -16.30
CA GLN A 148 -5.95 -3.46 -16.80
C GLN A 148 -5.76 -4.46 -15.67
N VAL A 149 -6.33 -5.64 -15.82
CA VAL A 149 -6.22 -6.73 -14.83
C VAL A 149 -4.77 -7.14 -14.57
N THR A 150 -3.94 -7.15 -15.62
CA THR A 150 -2.50 -7.42 -15.49
C THR A 150 -1.79 -6.36 -14.66
N SER A 151 -2.16 -5.09 -14.83
CA SER A 151 -1.61 -3.98 -14.03
C SER A 151 -2.09 -4.08 -12.59
N ALA A 152 -3.38 -4.36 -12.38
CA ALA A 152 -3.93 -4.57 -11.05
C ALA A 152 -3.21 -5.71 -10.30
N PHE A 153 -2.96 -6.83 -10.97
CA PHE A 153 -2.20 -7.95 -10.40
C PHE A 153 -0.77 -7.55 -10.04
N SER A 154 -0.06 -6.86 -10.92
CA SER A 154 1.34 -6.50 -10.70
C SER A 154 1.53 -5.36 -9.70
N THR A 155 0.47 -4.62 -9.39
CA THR A 155 0.44 -3.51 -8.42
C THR A 155 -0.39 -3.82 -7.17
N ASN A 156 -0.67 -5.10 -6.91
CA ASN A 156 -1.17 -5.54 -5.61
C ASN A 156 -0.25 -5.02 -4.51
N THR A 157 -0.79 -4.88 -3.33
CA THR A 157 -0.02 -4.43 -2.17
C THR A 157 1.25 -5.24 -2.04
N PHE A 158 2.37 -4.55 -1.99
CA PHE A 158 3.68 -5.19 -1.97
C PHE A 158 3.89 -5.99 -0.69
N ASN A 159 4.20 -7.26 -0.86
CA ASN A 159 4.49 -8.15 0.25
C ASN A 159 5.67 -9.08 -0.09
N LYS A 160 6.14 -9.85 0.89
CA LYS A 160 7.29 -10.74 0.69
C LYS A 160 6.97 -11.97 -0.18
N ASN A 161 5.68 -12.33 -0.28
CA ASN A 161 5.21 -13.56 -0.90
C ASN A 161 4.73 -13.38 -2.35
N GLY A 162 4.75 -12.14 -2.84
CA GLY A 162 4.40 -11.81 -4.22
C GLY A 162 2.91 -11.51 -4.43
N SER A 163 2.58 -11.16 -5.66
CA SER A 163 1.25 -10.63 -6.01
C SER A 163 0.13 -11.68 -5.95
N ASN A 164 0.47 -12.95 -5.96
CA ASN A 164 -0.52 -14.03 -5.89
C ASN A 164 -1.01 -14.33 -4.46
N VAL A 165 -0.35 -13.76 -3.45
CA VAL A 165 -0.76 -13.87 -2.06
C VAL A 165 -1.36 -12.53 -1.63
N PRO A 166 -2.68 -12.46 -1.35
CA PRO A 166 -3.30 -11.24 -0.88
C PRO A 166 -2.87 -10.96 0.57
N GLU A 167 -2.18 -9.86 0.78
CA GLU A 167 -1.78 -9.39 2.11
C GLU A 167 -2.12 -7.91 2.27
N LEU A 168 -2.36 -7.48 3.52
CA LEU A 168 -2.60 -6.08 3.83
C LEU A 168 -1.30 -5.28 3.81
N GLY A 169 -1.23 -4.30 2.93
CA GLY A 169 -0.19 -3.28 2.93
C GLY A 169 -0.74 -1.90 3.25
N TYR A 170 0.14 -0.94 3.50
CA TYR A 170 -0.28 0.44 3.66
C TYR A 170 -0.83 1.00 2.36
N ALA A 171 -2.01 1.61 2.43
CA ALA A 171 -2.63 2.26 1.28
C ALA A 171 -1.80 3.48 0.84
N SER A 172 -1.48 3.55 -0.45
CA SER A 172 -0.61 4.60 -1.01
C SER A 172 -1.20 6.01 -0.91
N TYR A 173 -2.54 6.11 -0.86
CA TYR A 173 -3.26 7.39 -0.80
C TYR A 173 -3.29 8.01 0.60
N VAL A 174 -2.85 7.32 1.64
CA VAL A 174 -2.91 7.81 3.02
C VAL A 174 -1.77 8.77 3.31
N SER A 175 -2.11 9.92 3.83
CA SER A 175 -1.19 10.85 4.46
C SER A 175 -1.25 10.68 5.97
N PRO A 176 -0.27 10.02 6.62
CA PRO A 176 -0.35 9.68 8.05
C PRO A 176 -0.45 10.89 8.97
N HIS A 177 0.16 11.99 8.58
CA HIS A 177 0.19 13.21 9.37
C HIS A 177 -0.12 14.41 8.47
N ARG A 178 -1.09 15.23 8.87
CA ARG A 178 -1.44 16.45 8.17
C ARG A 178 -1.68 17.58 9.17
N ILE A 179 -1.07 18.71 8.92
CA ILE A 179 -1.24 19.97 9.68
C ILE A 179 -1.82 21.01 8.76
N LEU A 180 -2.83 21.70 9.21
CA LEU A 180 -3.44 22.84 8.56
C LEU A 180 -3.41 24.04 9.48
N LEU A 181 -3.05 25.20 8.92
CA LEU A 181 -3.14 26.47 9.60
C LEU A 181 -3.76 27.50 8.66
N ASN A 182 -4.79 28.17 9.11
CA ASN A 182 -5.43 29.28 8.41
C ASN A 182 -5.47 30.48 9.33
N VAL A 183 -4.89 31.59 8.90
CA VAL A 183 -4.89 32.87 9.61
C VAL A 183 -5.57 33.89 8.72
N GLY A 184 -6.64 34.53 9.20
CA GLY A 184 -7.35 35.58 8.52
C GLY A 184 -7.27 36.86 9.32
N TYR A 185 -7.11 37.99 8.65
CA TYR A 185 -7.22 39.30 9.28
C TYR A 185 -8.08 40.24 8.45
N ARG A 186 -9.12 40.77 9.08
CA ARG A 186 -10.02 41.76 8.49
C ARG A 186 -9.76 43.15 9.09
N LEU A 187 -9.22 44.02 8.29
CA LEU A 187 -9.01 45.40 8.63
C LEU A 187 -10.19 46.27 8.10
N ALA A 188 -11.03 46.71 9.00
CA ALA A 188 -12.13 47.64 8.65
C ALA A 188 -11.63 49.09 8.54
N HIS A 189 -12.07 49.79 7.53
CA HIS A 189 -11.79 51.22 7.32
C HIS A 189 -13.05 51.95 6.83
N LYS A 190 -13.01 53.28 6.81
CA LYS A 190 -14.20 54.10 6.55
C LYS A 190 -14.93 53.81 5.22
N SER A 191 -14.22 53.35 4.21
CA SER A 191 -14.75 53.05 2.87
C SER A 191 -14.94 51.55 2.58
N GLY A 192 -14.72 50.66 3.56
CA GLY A 192 -14.83 49.21 3.35
C GLY A 192 -13.99 48.40 4.30
N ALA A 193 -13.52 47.29 3.85
CA ALA A 193 -12.60 46.41 4.60
C ALA A 193 -11.58 45.77 3.68
N SER A 194 -10.37 45.63 4.17
CA SER A 194 -9.32 44.78 3.55
C SER A 194 -9.22 43.48 4.27
N ASN A 195 -9.19 42.39 3.53
CA ASN A 195 -9.05 41.03 4.08
C ASN A 195 -7.71 40.43 3.66
N PHE A 196 -6.99 39.95 4.63
CA PHE A 196 -5.71 39.24 4.46
C PHE A 196 -5.87 37.78 4.89
N GLY A 197 -5.30 36.86 4.17
CA GLY A 197 -5.35 35.44 4.51
C GLY A 197 -4.00 34.77 4.30
N LEU A 198 -3.61 33.91 5.24
CA LEU A 198 -2.48 33.01 5.13
C LEU A 198 -2.98 31.61 5.35
N TYR A 199 -2.70 30.75 4.40
CA TYR A 199 -2.94 29.31 4.48
C TYR A 199 -1.60 28.58 4.49
N TYR A 200 -1.45 27.67 5.43
CA TYR A 200 -0.29 26.79 5.52
C TYR A 200 -0.77 25.36 5.66
N GLU A 201 -0.20 24.47 4.86
CA GLU A 201 -0.43 23.04 4.92
C GLU A 201 0.90 22.31 4.94
N ALA A 202 1.04 21.37 5.86
CA ALA A 202 2.14 20.43 5.88
C ALA A 202 1.57 19.02 6.05
N PHE A 203 2.07 18.09 5.27
CA PHE A 203 1.68 16.69 5.37
C PHE A 203 2.88 15.79 5.10
N ARG A 204 2.87 14.65 5.77
CA ARG A 204 3.78 13.58 5.42
C ARG A 204 3.21 12.85 4.21
N GLN A 205 3.96 12.77 3.13
CA GLN A 205 3.60 11.96 1.99
C GLN A 205 3.33 10.52 2.46
N GLY A 206 2.33 9.88 1.87
CA GLY A 206 2.00 8.50 2.17
C GLY A 206 3.15 7.55 1.85
N TYR A 207 2.96 6.31 2.18
CA TYR A 207 3.99 5.26 2.11
C TYR A 207 4.42 4.89 0.68
N ILE A 208 4.48 5.81 -0.26
CA ILE A 208 4.95 5.54 -1.62
C ILE A 208 6.41 5.07 -1.56
N GLY A 209 6.62 3.80 -1.85
CA GLY A 209 7.95 3.19 -1.93
C GLY A 209 8.57 2.77 -0.59
N SER A 210 7.90 2.94 0.54
CA SER A 210 8.38 2.52 1.87
C SER A 210 7.41 1.55 2.51
N TYR A 211 7.08 0.49 1.82
CA TYR A 211 6.26 -0.57 2.42
C TYR A 211 7.13 -1.45 3.29
N SER A 212 6.91 -1.35 4.56
CA SER A 212 7.56 -2.16 5.53
C SER A 212 6.69 -3.29 5.96
N TYR A 213 7.13 -4.45 5.65
CA TYR A 213 6.80 -5.65 6.37
C TYR A 213 7.94 -5.91 7.36
N SER A 214 7.84 -5.31 8.54
CA SER A 214 8.88 -5.41 9.55
C SER A 214 10.31 -5.22 9.00
N ARG A 215 10.96 -6.26 8.54
CA ARG A 215 12.34 -6.27 8.02
C ARG A 215 12.41 -6.44 6.50
N TYR A 216 11.35 -6.06 5.77
CA TYR A 216 11.31 -6.07 4.31
C TYR A 216 11.00 -4.68 3.77
N SER A 217 11.69 -4.25 2.75
CA SER A 217 11.55 -2.92 2.18
C SER A 217 11.51 -2.94 0.66
N TYR A 218 10.83 -1.95 0.10
CA TYR A 218 10.72 -1.69 -1.33
C TYR A 218 11.95 -0.97 -1.93
N THR A 219 12.92 -0.57 -1.13
CA THR A 219 13.99 0.34 -1.58
C THR A 219 14.91 -0.21 -2.66
N MET A 220 14.84 -1.49 -2.98
CA MET A 220 15.53 -2.02 -4.15
C MET A 220 14.56 -2.74 -5.06
N TYR A 221 14.39 -2.17 -6.15
CA TYR A 221 13.51 -2.50 -7.22
C TYR A 221 14.31 -3.28 -8.28
N VAL A 222 13.94 -4.51 -8.52
CA VAL A 222 14.35 -5.18 -9.74
C VAL A 222 13.38 -4.75 -10.82
N GLN A 223 13.72 -3.72 -11.55
CA GLN A 223 12.92 -3.25 -12.66
C GLN A 223 12.86 -4.31 -13.74
N SER A 224 11.69 -4.80 -13.99
CA SER A 224 11.52 -5.83 -14.96
C SER A 224 10.55 -5.46 -16.05
N GLY A 225 11.00 -4.87 -17.08
CA GLY A 225 10.40 -5.10 -18.39
C GLY A 225 10.84 -6.46 -18.98
N LYS A 226 11.85 -7.09 -18.41
CA LYS A 226 12.45 -8.35 -18.88
C LYS A 226 12.59 -9.44 -17.82
N TYR A 227 12.39 -9.11 -16.55
CA TYR A 227 12.66 -10.06 -15.48
C TYR A 227 11.38 -10.36 -14.75
N GLN A 228 10.98 -11.59 -14.82
CA GLN A 228 10.02 -12.19 -13.92
C GLN A 228 10.53 -11.93 -12.50
N ASN A 229 9.63 -11.78 -11.55
CA ASN A 229 10.00 -11.69 -10.17
C ASN A 229 10.94 -12.86 -9.82
N PRO A 230 12.26 -12.66 -9.65
CA PRO A 230 13.18 -13.77 -9.53
C PRO A 230 13.08 -14.46 -8.17
N VAL A 231 12.41 -13.84 -7.20
CA VAL A 231 12.32 -14.40 -5.85
C VAL A 231 11.07 -15.25 -5.70
N THR A 232 9.89 -14.72 -5.97
CA THR A 232 8.64 -15.47 -5.79
C THR A 232 8.16 -16.14 -7.07
N ASN A 233 8.69 -15.75 -8.22
CA ASN A 233 8.40 -16.29 -9.55
C ASN A 233 6.92 -16.20 -9.97
N ASP A 234 6.12 -15.40 -9.29
CA ASP A 234 4.70 -15.20 -9.59
C ASP A 234 4.44 -14.23 -10.75
N ARG A 235 5.50 -13.63 -11.30
CA ARG A 235 5.48 -12.61 -12.33
C ARG A 235 4.83 -11.29 -11.90
N GLY A 236 4.74 -11.04 -10.60
CA GLY A 236 4.47 -9.72 -10.06
C GLY A 236 5.61 -8.73 -10.36
N ALA A 237 5.32 -7.44 -10.25
CA ALA A 237 6.27 -6.40 -10.63
C ALA A 237 7.32 -6.09 -9.55
N VAL A 238 7.08 -6.48 -8.30
CA VAL A 238 7.85 -5.98 -7.16
C VAL A 238 8.19 -7.07 -6.16
N ASN A 239 9.46 -7.08 -5.76
CA ASN A 239 9.95 -7.85 -4.63
C ASN A 239 10.42 -6.93 -3.52
N LEU A 240 10.00 -7.21 -2.30
CA LEU A 240 10.58 -6.58 -1.13
C LEU A 240 11.96 -7.17 -0.84
N ILE A 241 12.90 -6.31 -0.47
CA ILE A 241 14.24 -6.73 -0.03
C ILE A 241 14.22 -6.93 1.47
N TYR A 242 14.89 -7.99 1.90
CA TYR A 242 15.16 -8.24 3.29
C TYR A 242 16.22 -7.26 3.82
N ILE A 243 15.96 -6.70 5.00
CA ILE A 243 16.87 -5.78 5.70
C ILE A 243 17.60 -6.59 6.77
N PRO A 244 18.85 -7.03 6.54
CA PRO A 244 19.60 -7.81 7.50
C PRO A 244 20.11 -6.96 8.66
N THR A 245 20.29 -7.59 9.83
CA THR A 245 21.18 -7.06 10.86
C THR A 245 22.63 -7.16 10.39
N ARG A 246 23.57 -6.53 11.12
CA ARG A 246 24.98 -6.67 10.83
C ARG A 246 25.45 -8.13 10.89
N GLU A 247 25.05 -8.86 11.91
CA GLU A 247 25.43 -10.26 12.10
C GLU A 247 24.92 -11.16 10.96
N GLU A 248 23.68 -10.95 10.54
CA GLU A 248 23.10 -11.70 9.41
C GLU A 248 23.82 -11.36 8.10
N LEU A 249 24.17 -10.08 7.91
CA LEU A 249 24.89 -9.61 6.73
C LEU A 249 26.25 -10.28 6.58
N ASP A 250 26.94 -10.49 7.68
CA ASP A 250 28.26 -11.17 7.67
C ASP A 250 28.16 -12.63 7.22
N GLY A 251 27.00 -13.26 7.43
CA GLY A 251 26.69 -14.61 6.93
C GLY A 251 26.14 -14.68 5.50
N MET A 252 25.83 -13.53 4.87
CA MET A 252 25.28 -13.49 3.52
C MET A 252 26.38 -13.59 2.45
N PRO A 253 26.09 -14.27 1.33
CA PRO A 253 27.06 -14.36 0.22
C PRO A 253 27.12 -13.04 -0.55
N PHE A 254 28.28 -12.41 -0.56
CA PHE A 254 28.62 -11.29 -1.41
C PHE A 254 29.80 -11.66 -2.32
N THR A 255 29.90 -10.98 -3.45
CA THR A 255 31.00 -11.17 -4.39
C THR A 255 32.33 -10.68 -3.84
N SER A 256 32.30 -9.75 -2.89
CA SER A 256 33.46 -9.26 -2.15
C SER A 256 33.04 -8.67 -0.80
N ASP A 257 34.00 -8.55 0.13
CA ASP A 257 33.77 -7.87 1.41
C ASP A 257 33.48 -6.38 1.21
N GLU A 258 34.07 -5.75 0.20
CA GLU A 258 33.81 -4.37 -0.16
C GLU A 258 32.32 -4.14 -0.52
N ASN A 259 31.75 -5.01 -1.36
CA ASN A 259 30.32 -4.94 -1.70
C ASN A 259 29.40 -5.14 -0.47
N ARG A 260 29.82 -6.00 0.47
CA ARG A 260 29.10 -6.18 1.75
C ARG A 260 29.12 -4.90 2.57
N GLU A 261 30.26 -4.24 2.69
CA GLU A 261 30.39 -2.98 3.44
C GLU A 261 29.65 -1.83 2.76
N GLU A 262 29.65 -1.75 1.45
CA GLU A 262 28.85 -0.77 0.70
C GLU A 262 27.36 -0.96 0.93
N TYR A 263 26.89 -2.21 0.91
CA TYR A 263 25.50 -2.53 1.19
C TYR A 263 25.11 -2.16 2.64
N TRP A 264 25.98 -2.44 3.61
CA TRP A 264 25.76 -2.01 4.99
C TRP A 264 25.72 -0.49 5.13
N LYS A 265 26.61 0.20 4.47
CA LYS A 265 26.64 1.66 4.44
C LYS A 265 25.35 2.23 3.83
N PHE A 266 24.83 1.61 2.77
CA PHE A 266 23.56 1.98 2.17
C PHE A 266 22.41 1.83 3.20
N ILE A 267 22.30 0.69 3.87
CA ILE A 267 21.29 0.48 4.92
C ILE A 267 21.40 1.54 6.01
N ARG A 268 22.60 1.82 6.48
CA ARG A 268 22.83 2.78 7.58
C ARG A 268 22.55 4.23 7.23
N ASN A 269 22.71 4.59 5.96
CA ASN A 269 22.49 5.96 5.49
C ASN A 269 21.03 6.25 5.13
N ASP A 270 20.18 5.25 5.06
CA ASP A 270 18.76 5.41 4.83
C ASP A 270 18.02 5.49 6.17
N ASP A 271 17.25 6.57 6.37
CA ASP A 271 16.53 6.84 7.62
C ASP A 271 15.50 5.77 7.98
N TYR A 272 14.99 5.07 6.97
CA TYR A 272 14.03 4.01 7.15
C TYR A 272 14.73 2.68 7.42
N LEU A 273 15.64 2.26 6.52
CA LEU A 273 16.31 0.96 6.63
C LEU A 273 17.07 0.82 7.95
N SER A 274 17.76 1.88 8.38
CA SER A 274 18.54 1.90 9.63
C SER A 274 17.73 1.69 10.91
N LYS A 275 16.42 1.89 10.84
CA LYS A 275 15.49 1.69 11.97
C LYS A 275 14.84 0.32 11.98
N HIS A 276 15.06 -0.48 10.96
CA HIS A 276 14.41 -1.78 10.76
C HIS A 276 15.43 -2.93 10.66
N THR A 277 16.68 -2.68 10.99
CA THR A 277 17.73 -3.70 11.12
C THR A 277 17.69 -4.40 12.48
#